data_c7d2372a3a97dc2cbdf828fca34785ca
#
_entry.id   c7d2372a3a97dc2cbdf828fca34785ca
#
_cell.length_a   1.000
_cell.length_b   1.000
_cell.length_c   1.000
_cell.angle_alpha   90.00
_cell.angle_beta   90.00
_cell.angle_gamma   90.00
#
_symmetry.space_group_name_H-M   'P 1'
#
loop_
_entity.id
_entity.type
_entity.pdbx_description
1 polymer ?
#
loop_
_entity_poly.entity_id
_entity_poly.type
_entity_poly.pdbx_seq_one_letter_code
_entity_poly.pdbx_strand_id
1 'polypeptide(L)'
;MTRIVLSFDDARFDEYDAIKLASKYGVKCTLNVTTAYVENSAPTDAGDCPAMTKEQVLELYDDGNVEIAGHSHTHVNDFYDIVKGQRILEGWLSTNEKLGFASPHSQLDLNENPLNKFKGANFLYVRKSQFYDKFSPVYRYIRKISRICGFKWPLYITYKNTLANIVEDGYFLHGVPVLLDNSFDQIKYIVNKAIENKTDCLLILHSICKKGHPLEHDLYSWEWEKFEALCVYIHSLEVKGKLKSVLSKDLILK
;
A
#
# COMPACT_ATOMS: atom_id res chain seq x y z
N MET A 1 -15.33 1.94 14.64
CA MET A 1 -15.31 2.81 13.43
C MET A 1 -14.34 2.17 12.47
N THR A 2 -14.70 2.06 11.19
CA THR A 2 -13.82 1.54 10.13
C THR A 2 -12.56 2.37 10.00
N ARG A 3 -11.40 1.72 9.88
CA ARG A 3 -10.13 2.41 9.59
C ARG A 3 -9.77 2.17 8.12
N ILE A 4 -9.23 3.21 7.45
CA ILE A 4 -8.73 3.12 6.08
C ILE A 4 -7.24 3.49 6.04
N VAL A 5 -6.48 2.69 5.29
CA VAL A 5 -5.06 2.91 5.00
C VAL A 5 -4.85 3.04 3.50
N LEU A 6 -4.08 4.03 3.08
CA LEU A 6 -3.50 4.11 1.73
C LEU A 6 -2.02 3.71 1.83
N SER A 7 -1.64 2.60 1.20
CA SER A 7 -0.29 2.04 1.24
C SER A 7 0.34 2.08 -0.14
N PHE A 8 1.37 2.90 -0.32
CA PHE A 8 2.13 3.07 -1.55
C PHE A 8 3.37 2.19 -1.55
N ASP A 9 3.75 1.64 -2.70
CA ASP A 9 4.89 0.75 -2.86
C ASP A 9 5.92 1.36 -3.82
N ASP A 10 7.22 1.07 -3.59
CA ASP A 10 8.41 1.36 -4.39
C ASP A 10 9.12 2.68 -4.09
N ALA A 11 8.45 3.72 -3.63
CA ALA A 11 8.96 5.10 -3.50
C ALA A 11 9.30 5.73 -4.87
N ARG A 12 8.38 5.62 -5.84
CA ARG A 12 8.51 6.28 -7.16
C ARG A 12 8.24 7.78 -7.04
N PHE A 13 8.82 8.56 -7.93
CA PHE A 13 8.70 10.03 -7.89
C PHE A 13 7.26 10.54 -7.98
N ASP A 14 6.41 9.90 -8.78
CA ASP A 14 4.99 10.27 -8.93
C ASP A 14 4.15 10.01 -7.67
N GLU A 15 4.57 9.08 -6.82
CA GLU A 15 3.94 8.83 -5.52
C GLU A 15 4.16 9.97 -4.53
N TYR A 16 5.27 10.72 -4.64
CA TYR A 16 5.54 11.88 -3.78
C TYR A 16 4.42 12.92 -3.90
N ASP A 17 4.09 13.34 -5.13
CA ASP A 17 3.02 14.31 -5.37
C ASP A 17 1.66 13.78 -4.88
N ALA A 18 1.39 12.49 -5.10
CA ALA A 18 0.14 11.85 -4.67
C ALA A 18 0.00 11.81 -3.14
N ILE A 19 1.07 11.47 -2.42
CA ILE A 19 1.09 11.44 -0.96
C ILE A 19 0.93 12.87 -0.40
N LYS A 20 1.59 13.87 -0.99
CA LYS A 20 1.40 15.29 -0.62
C LYS A 20 -0.05 15.75 -0.84
N LEU A 21 -0.69 15.30 -1.93
CA LEU A 21 -2.10 15.57 -2.17
C LEU A 21 -2.99 14.92 -1.09
N ALA A 22 -2.74 13.66 -0.72
CA ALA A 22 -3.48 12.98 0.34
C ALA A 22 -3.35 13.73 1.68
N SER A 23 -2.12 14.11 2.07
CA SER A 23 -1.85 14.91 3.29
C SER A 23 -2.61 16.24 3.30
N LYS A 24 -2.73 16.91 2.15
CA LYS A 24 -3.53 18.15 2.01
C LYS A 24 -5.00 17.95 2.39
N TYR A 25 -5.56 16.77 2.16
CA TYR A 25 -6.91 16.38 2.57
C TYR A 25 -6.96 15.76 3.97
N GLY A 26 -5.84 15.70 4.70
CA GLY A 26 -5.73 15.05 6.00
C GLY A 26 -5.77 13.53 5.94
N VAL A 27 -5.63 12.95 4.75
CA VAL A 27 -5.62 11.49 4.54
C VAL A 27 -4.22 10.96 4.78
N LYS A 28 -4.11 10.00 5.70
CA LYS A 28 -2.84 9.37 6.06
C LYS A 28 -2.41 8.32 5.06
N CYS A 29 -1.09 8.22 4.85
CA CYS A 29 -0.48 7.26 3.92
C CYS A 29 0.65 6.48 4.59
N THR A 30 0.91 5.27 4.10
CA THR A 30 2.14 4.52 4.37
C THR A 30 2.91 4.40 3.07
N LEU A 31 4.18 4.82 3.07
CA LEU A 31 5.11 4.66 1.95
C LEU A 31 6.08 3.51 2.25
N ASN A 32 6.07 2.49 1.40
CA ASN A 32 6.95 1.33 1.50
C ASN A 32 8.13 1.55 0.54
N VAL A 33 9.33 1.72 1.09
CA VAL A 33 10.51 2.22 0.37
C VAL A 33 11.42 1.09 -0.07
N THR A 34 11.70 1.00 -1.37
CA THR A 34 12.80 0.23 -1.94
C THR A 34 14.07 1.09 -1.92
N THR A 35 14.96 0.83 -0.95
CA THR A 35 16.05 1.76 -0.66
C THR A 35 17.07 1.92 -1.78
N ALA A 36 17.34 0.86 -2.57
CA ALA A 36 18.26 0.95 -3.71
C ALA A 36 17.74 1.85 -4.85
N TYR A 37 16.42 1.98 -4.99
CA TYR A 37 15.82 2.91 -5.94
C TYR A 37 16.10 4.37 -5.51
N VAL A 38 15.84 4.68 -4.25
CA VAL A 38 16.08 6.02 -3.66
C VAL A 38 17.57 6.37 -3.64
N GLU A 39 18.47 5.40 -3.40
CA GLU A 39 19.92 5.59 -3.49
C GLU A 39 20.43 5.69 -4.94
N ASN A 40 19.57 5.48 -5.93
CA ASN A 40 19.93 5.38 -7.35
C ASN A 40 21.04 4.32 -7.61
N SER A 41 21.03 3.25 -6.79
CA SER A 41 21.95 2.11 -6.91
C SER A 41 21.35 0.91 -7.66
N ALA A 42 20.03 0.96 -7.94
CA ALA A 42 19.30 0.07 -8.84
C ALA A 42 18.22 0.84 -9.60
N PRO A 43 17.90 0.46 -10.86
CA PRO A 43 16.78 1.03 -11.59
C PRO A 43 15.47 0.63 -10.93
N THR A 44 14.43 1.47 -11.05
CA THR A 44 13.08 1.11 -10.63
C THR A 44 12.50 0.04 -11.57
N ASP A 45 11.53 -0.74 -11.09
CA ASP A 45 10.77 -1.69 -11.93
C ASP A 45 9.87 -0.97 -12.95
N ALA A 46 9.73 0.33 -12.82
CA ALA A 46 8.88 1.18 -13.65
C ALA A 46 9.61 1.82 -14.84
N GLY A 47 10.67 1.19 -15.34
CA GLY A 47 11.42 1.67 -16.49
C GLY A 47 12.03 3.05 -16.26
N ASP A 48 11.64 4.04 -17.07
CA ASP A 48 12.19 5.41 -17.01
C ASP A 48 11.59 6.28 -15.88
N CYS A 49 10.69 5.77 -15.05
CA CYS A 49 10.16 6.52 -13.92
C CYS A 49 11.22 6.58 -12.79
N PRO A 50 11.72 7.77 -12.41
CA PRO A 50 12.69 7.88 -11.33
C PRO A 50 12.07 7.55 -9.98
N ALA A 51 12.91 7.18 -9.02
CA ALA A 51 12.51 7.11 -7.62
C ALA A 51 12.49 8.50 -6.97
N MET A 52 11.88 8.60 -5.80
CA MET A 52 12.04 9.73 -4.89
C MET A 52 13.51 9.92 -4.51
N THR A 53 13.91 11.14 -4.14
CA THR A 53 15.16 11.35 -3.45
C THR A 53 15.03 11.02 -1.96
N LYS A 54 16.15 10.79 -1.29
CA LYS A 54 16.17 10.60 0.16
C LYS A 54 15.54 11.78 0.90
N GLU A 55 15.81 13.01 0.45
CA GLU A 55 15.26 14.24 1.04
C GLU A 55 13.72 14.26 0.94
N GLN A 56 13.16 13.82 -0.17
CA GLN A 56 11.71 13.70 -0.35
C GLN A 56 11.10 12.65 0.60
N VAL A 57 11.75 11.50 0.79
CA VAL A 57 11.33 10.49 1.76
C VAL A 57 11.33 11.05 3.19
N LEU A 58 12.39 11.79 3.57
CA LEU A 58 12.49 12.43 4.87
C LEU A 58 11.45 13.54 5.06
N GLU A 59 11.19 14.36 4.04
CA GLU A 59 10.13 15.37 4.07
C GLU A 59 8.76 14.74 4.31
N LEU A 60 8.45 13.62 3.65
CA LEU A 60 7.20 12.89 3.89
C LEU A 60 7.13 12.32 5.32
N TYR A 61 8.23 11.83 5.86
CA TYR A 61 8.28 11.32 7.24
C TYR A 61 7.98 12.43 8.26
N ASP A 62 8.52 13.64 8.04
CA ASP A 62 8.35 14.80 8.92
C ASP A 62 6.93 15.40 8.84
N ASP A 63 6.16 15.12 7.80
CA ASP A 63 4.75 15.55 7.65
C ASP A 63 3.84 15.03 8.78
N GLY A 64 4.20 13.91 9.43
CA GLY A 64 3.42 13.29 10.50
C GLY A 64 2.14 12.57 10.04
N ASN A 65 1.72 12.74 8.79
CA ASN A 65 0.63 12.01 8.15
C ASN A 65 1.11 10.81 7.34
N VAL A 66 2.44 10.61 7.27
CA VAL A 66 3.06 9.55 6.47
C VAL A 66 3.89 8.63 7.35
N GLU A 67 3.62 7.33 7.27
CA GLU A 67 4.48 6.29 7.80
C GLU A 67 5.48 5.87 6.72
N ILE A 68 6.76 5.76 7.08
CA ILE A 68 7.77 5.14 6.23
C ILE A 68 7.97 3.70 6.68
N ALA A 69 7.84 2.75 5.75
CA ALA A 69 8.05 1.32 5.95
C ALA A 69 8.98 0.76 4.87
N GLY A 70 9.52 -0.43 5.07
CA GLY A 70 10.45 -1.06 4.13
C GLY A 70 9.75 -1.80 2.99
N HIS A 71 10.41 -1.84 1.82
CA HIS A 71 10.03 -2.66 0.66
C HIS A 71 11.25 -3.43 0.10
N SER A 72 12.13 -3.90 1.00
CA SER A 72 13.46 -4.46 0.77
C SER A 72 14.50 -3.44 0.24
N HIS A 73 15.72 -3.89 0.00
CA HIS A 73 16.75 -3.03 -0.58
C HIS A 73 16.64 -2.97 -2.10
N THR A 74 16.64 -4.13 -2.78
CA THR A 74 16.63 -4.24 -4.24
C THR A 74 15.34 -4.83 -4.82
N HIS A 75 14.22 -4.67 -4.10
CA HIS A 75 12.89 -5.13 -4.50
C HIS A 75 12.79 -6.66 -4.65
N VAL A 76 13.47 -7.42 -3.79
CA VAL A 76 13.41 -8.88 -3.74
C VAL A 76 13.01 -9.39 -2.35
N ASN A 77 12.47 -10.62 -2.28
CA ASN A 77 12.04 -11.23 -1.02
C ASN A 77 13.14 -12.08 -0.35
N ASP A 78 14.42 -11.79 -0.63
CA ASP A 78 15.53 -12.36 0.12
C ASP A 78 15.62 -11.70 1.51
N PHE A 79 15.77 -12.51 2.56
CA PHE A 79 15.74 -12.00 3.94
C PHE A 79 16.89 -11.05 4.26
N TYR A 80 18.08 -11.29 3.71
CA TYR A 80 19.23 -10.39 3.92
C TYR A 80 19.02 -9.06 3.21
N ASP A 81 18.44 -9.08 2.03
CA ASP A 81 18.07 -7.88 1.28
C ASP A 81 16.98 -7.06 2.01
N ILE A 82 15.98 -7.75 2.57
CA ILE A 82 14.93 -7.14 3.39
C ILE A 82 15.53 -6.45 4.62
N VAL A 83 16.40 -7.14 5.37
CA VAL A 83 17.04 -6.59 6.57
C VAL A 83 18.00 -5.46 6.21
N LYS A 84 18.70 -5.54 5.07
CA LYS A 84 19.55 -4.45 4.57
C LYS A 84 18.74 -3.19 4.32
N GLY A 85 17.61 -3.28 3.60
CA GLY A 85 16.70 -2.15 3.37
C GLY A 85 16.21 -1.54 4.67
N GLN A 86 15.79 -2.38 5.63
CA GLN A 86 15.36 -1.94 6.96
C GLN A 86 16.41 -1.10 7.67
N ARG A 87 17.67 -1.57 7.75
CA ARG A 87 18.76 -0.86 8.42
C ARG A 87 19.10 0.47 7.76
N ILE A 88 19.03 0.54 6.43
CA ILE A 88 19.23 1.78 5.68
C ILE A 88 18.13 2.80 6.07
N LEU A 89 16.88 2.38 6.10
CA LEU A 89 15.76 3.25 6.51
C LEU A 89 15.89 3.71 7.97
N GLU A 90 16.21 2.81 8.91
CA GLU A 90 16.45 3.16 10.31
C GLU A 90 17.55 4.25 10.43
N GLY A 91 18.61 4.12 9.64
CA GLY A 91 19.67 5.12 9.57
C GLY A 91 19.21 6.45 8.97
N TRP A 92 18.39 6.45 7.91
CA TRP A 92 17.88 7.69 7.33
C TRP A 92 16.94 8.43 8.27
N LEU A 93 16.01 7.69 8.91
CA LEU A 93 14.99 8.24 9.81
C LEU A 93 15.58 8.54 11.22
N SER A 94 16.84 8.17 11.48
CA SER A 94 17.46 8.29 12.80
C SER A 94 16.57 7.74 13.92
N THR A 95 15.91 6.61 13.67
CA THR A 95 14.92 6.00 14.57
C THR A 95 15.35 4.62 15.06
N ASN A 96 14.97 4.30 16.29
CA ASN A 96 15.05 2.96 16.86
C ASN A 96 13.64 2.28 16.92
N GLU A 97 12.61 2.93 16.39
CA GLU A 97 11.28 2.36 16.32
C GLU A 97 11.25 1.19 15.33
N LYS A 98 10.36 0.23 15.61
CA LYS A 98 10.09 -0.85 14.66
C LYS A 98 9.38 -0.30 13.44
N LEU A 99 9.95 -0.54 12.27
CA LEU A 99 9.30 -0.20 11.00
C LEU A 99 8.49 -1.39 10.48
N GLY A 100 7.46 -1.09 9.69
CA GLY A 100 6.74 -2.09 8.92
C GLY A 100 7.54 -2.57 7.72
N PHE A 101 7.12 -3.67 7.12
CA PHE A 101 7.65 -4.20 5.87
C PHE A 101 6.52 -4.61 4.94
N ALA A 102 6.58 -4.18 3.68
CA ALA A 102 5.75 -4.66 2.60
C ALA A 102 6.53 -5.63 1.71
N SER A 103 5.95 -6.78 1.41
CA SER A 103 6.60 -7.80 0.59
C SER A 103 6.58 -7.40 -0.88
N PRO A 104 7.75 -7.28 -1.57
CA PRO A 104 7.83 -7.12 -3.02
C PRO A 104 6.99 -8.16 -3.77
N HIS A 105 6.29 -7.72 -4.81
CA HIS A 105 5.40 -8.57 -5.62
C HIS A 105 4.37 -9.37 -4.81
N SER A 106 4.27 -9.15 -3.51
CA SER A 106 3.45 -9.97 -2.58
C SER A 106 3.78 -11.46 -2.60
N GLN A 107 5.02 -11.81 -2.87
CA GLN A 107 5.49 -13.19 -3.08
C GLN A 107 6.35 -13.72 -1.92
N LEU A 108 6.22 -13.16 -0.72
CA LEU A 108 6.95 -13.66 0.45
C LEU A 108 6.60 -15.12 0.74
N ASP A 109 7.57 -16.02 0.63
CA ASP A 109 7.44 -17.41 1.06
C ASP A 109 7.75 -17.52 2.56
N LEU A 110 6.74 -17.86 3.35
CA LEU A 110 6.87 -18.04 4.80
C LEU A 110 7.56 -19.36 5.19
N ASN A 111 7.73 -20.31 4.26
CA ASN A 111 8.54 -21.51 4.53
C ASN A 111 10.03 -21.16 4.51
N GLU A 112 10.46 -20.34 3.56
CA GLU A 112 11.84 -19.83 3.49
C GLU A 112 12.09 -18.70 4.50
N ASN A 113 11.08 -17.86 4.73
CA ASN A 113 11.14 -16.69 5.59
C ASN A 113 10.08 -16.78 6.71
N PRO A 114 10.27 -17.64 7.71
CA PRO A 114 9.28 -17.85 8.76
C PRO A 114 9.13 -16.59 9.65
N LEU A 115 7.94 -16.43 10.20
CA LEU A 115 7.53 -15.27 11.00
C LEU A 115 8.52 -14.89 12.12
N ASN A 116 9.16 -15.88 12.76
CA ASN A 116 10.12 -15.64 13.83
C ASN A 116 11.36 -14.87 13.34
N LYS A 117 11.79 -15.03 12.07
CA LYS A 117 12.88 -14.22 11.51
C LYS A 117 12.52 -12.73 11.49
N PHE A 118 11.31 -12.38 11.02
CA PHE A 118 10.85 -10.99 11.01
C PHE A 118 10.70 -10.40 12.39
N LYS A 119 10.10 -11.16 13.32
CA LYS A 119 10.00 -10.73 14.72
C LYS A 119 11.37 -10.56 15.37
N GLY A 120 12.32 -11.44 15.08
CA GLY A 120 13.70 -11.38 15.56
C GLY A 120 14.49 -10.21 14.97
N ALA A 121 14.18 -9.81 13.73
CA ALA A 121 14.80 -8.67 13.04
C ALA A 121 14.08 -7.33 13.29
N ASN A 122 13.23 -7.26 14.30
CA ASN A 122 12.59 -6.03 14.79
C ASN A 122 11.58 -5.37 13.84
N PHE A 123 10.96 -6.13 12.93
CA PHE A 123 9.85 -5.62 12.12
C PHE A 123 8.58 -5.48 12.97
N LEU A 124 7.80 -4.42 12.72
CA LEU A 124 6.53 -4.19 13.40
C LEU A 124 5.40 -5.06 12.82
N TYR A 125 5.35 -5.16 11.49
CA TYR A 125 4.41 -5.97 10.73
C TYR A 125 5.00 -6.37 9.39
N VAL A 126 4.35 -7.35 8.76
CA VAL A 126 4.61 -7.71 7.35
C VAL A 126 3.32 -7.53 6.56
N ARG A 127 3.32 -6.65 5.54
CA ARG A 127 2.21 -6.51 4.61
C ARG A 127 2.41 -7.42 3.40
N LYS A 128 1.41 -8.21 3.14
CA LYS A 128 1.23 -9.00 1.92
C LYS A 128 0.19 -8.30 1.03
N SER A 129 -0.16 -8.88 -0.11
CA SER A 129 -1.28 -8.42 -0.91
C SER A 129 -2.62 -8.91 -0.32
N GLN A 130 -3.58 -9.24 -1.16
CA GLN A 130 -4.86 -9.79 -0.76
C GLN A 130 -4.72 -11.10 0.03
N PHE A 131 -5.68 -11.38 0.89
CA PHE A 131 -5.78 -12.68 1.55
C PHE A 131 -6.03 -13.79 0.53
N TYR A 132 -5.23 -14.85 0.56
CA TYR A 132 -5.36 -15.99 -0.34
C TYR A 132 -6.10 -17.14 0.34
N ASP A 133 -7.10 -17.67 -0.37
CA ASP A 133 -7.85 -18.87 0.02
C ASP A 133 -8.01 -19.83 -1.19
N LYS A 134 -8.73 -20.93 -0.99
CA LYS A 134 -8.99 -21.93 -2.04
C LYS A 134 -9.70 -21.38 -3.30
N PHE A 135 -10.39 -20.26 -3.20
CA PHE A 135 -11.09 -19.61 -4.32
C PHE A 135 -10.23 -18.58 -5.05
N SER A 136 -9.05 -18.26 -4.54
CA SER A 136 -8.18 -17.23 -5.11
C SER A 136 -7.87 -17.41 -6.60
N PRO A 137 -7.65 -18.62 -7.14
CA PRO A 137 -7.45 -18.82 -8.58
C PRO A 137 -8.65 -18.35 -9.42
N VAL A 138 -9.88 -18.71 -9.01
CA VAL A 138 -11.11 -18.31 -9.70
C VAL A 138 -11.33 -16.80 -9.56
N TYR A 139 -11.09 -16.25 -8.37
CA TYR A 139 -11.23 -14.82 -8.10
C TYR A 139 -10.30 -13.96 -8.97
N ARG A 140 -9.14 -14.46 -9.37
CA ARG A 140 -8.24 -13.76 -10.29
C ARG A 140 -8.94 -13.39 -11.61
N TYR A 141 -9.69 -14.32 -12.20
CA TYR A 141 -10.43 -14.09 -13.44
C TYR A 141 -11.62 -13.16 -13.22
N ILE A 142 -12.38 -13.37 -12.15
CA ILE A 142 -13.52 -12.52 -11.79
C ILE A 142 -13.05 -11.09 -11.58
N ARG A 143 -11.93 -10.86 -10.88
CA ARG A 143 -11.36 -9.53 -10.68
C ARG A 143 -11.01 -8.85 -12.00
N LYS A 144 -10.31 -9.57 -12.90
CA LYS A 144 -9.94 -9.02 -14.22
C LYS A 144 -11.17 -8.57 -15.00
N ILE A 145 -12.16 -9.46 -15.15
CA ILE A 145 -13.41 -9.14 -15.87
C ILE A 145 -14.15 -7.99 -15.17
N SER A 146 -14.28 -8.04 -13.86
CA SER A 146 -15.00 -7.02 -13.10
C SER A 146 -14.39 -5.63 -13.25
N ARG A 147 -13.04 -5.52 -13.25
CA ARG A 147 -12.38 -4.23 -13.47
C ARG A 147 -12.67 -3.69 -14.86
N ILE A 148 -12.44 -4.49 -15.89
CA ILE A 148 -12.66 -4.08 -17.30
C ILE A 148 -14.12 -3.69 -17.55
N CYS A 149 -15.08 -4.44 -17.00
CA CYS A 149 -16.51 -4.20 -17.20
C CYS A 149 -17.14 -3.22 -16.19
N GLY A 150 -16.38 -2.70 -15.24
CA GLY A 150 -16.88 -1.77 -14.22
C GLY A 150 -17.79 -2.42 -13.17
N PHE A 151 -17.82 -3.75 -13.05
CA PHE A 151 -18.69 -4.47 -12.10
C PHE A 151 -18.20 -4.25 -10.66
N LYS A 152 -19.06 -3.69 -9.81
CA LYS A 152 -18.74 -3.34 -8.40
C LYS A 152 -18.90 -4.55 -7.48
N TRP A 153 -20.07 -5.21 -7.50
CA TRP A 153 -20.38 -6.30 -6.59
C TRP A 153 -19.53 -7.57 -6.82
N PRO A 154 -19.34 -8.06 -8.06
CA PRO A 154 -18.45 -9.20 -8.29
C PRO A 154 -17.00 -8.90 -7.89
N LEU A 155 -16.52 -7.67 -8.13
CA LEU A 155 -15.19 -7.25 -7.69
C LEU A 155 -15.09 -7.30 -6.15
N TYR A 156 -16.04 -6.73 -5.42
CA TYR A 156 -16.08 -6.76 -3.96
C TYR A 156 -16.08 -8.20 -3.41
N ILE A 157 -16.88 -9.10 -3.99
CA ILE A 157 -16.93 -10.50 -3.52
C ILE A 157 -15.55 -11.15 -3.54
N THR A 158 -14.72 -10.83 -4.52
CA THR A 158 -13.34 -11.37 -4.60
C THR A 158 -12.39 -10.82 -3.53
N TYR A 159 -12.74 -9.69 -2.90
CA TYR A 159 -11.96 -9.07 -1.82
C TYR A 159 -12.63 -9.17 -0.45
N LYS A 160 -13.82 -9.78 -0.36
CA LYS A 160 -14.55 -9.90 0.91
C LYS A 160 -13.71 -10.55 2.01
N ASN A 161 -13.00 -11.64 1.69
CA ASN A 161 -12.14 -12.33 2.64
C ASN A 161 -10.90 -11.51 3.01
N THR A 162 -10.35 -10.72 2.07
CA THR A 162 -9.28 -9.76 2.36
C THR A 162 -9.74 -8.72 3.38
N LEU A 163 -10.91 -8.10 3.16
CA LEU A 163 -11.46 -7.11 4.10
C LEU A 163 -11.78 -7.70 5.48
N ALA A 164 -12.20 -8.97 5.53
CA ALA A 164 -12.45 -9.66 6.79
C ALA A 164 -11.16 -10.04 7.54
N ASN A 165 -10.02 -10.12 6.85
CA ASN A 165 -8.73 -10.55 7.39
C ASN A 165 -7.63 -9.52 7.10
N ILE A 166 -7.94 -8.22 7.22
CA ILE A 166 -6.92 -7.16 7.04
C ILE A 166 -5.73 -7.38 7.96
N VAL A 167 -5.98 -7.79 9.20
CA VAL A 167 -4.94 -8.20 10.15
C VAL A 167 -5.06 -9.70 10.39
N GLU A 168 -4.04 -10.46 10.01
CA GLU A 168 -3.90 -11.89 10.27
C GLU A 168 -2.84 -12.11 11.35
N ASP A 169 -3.16 -12.93 12.36
CA ASP A 169 -2.27 -13.30 13.47
C ASP A 169 -1.68 -12.10 14.25
N GLY A 170 -2.32 -10.93 14.19
CA GLY A 170 -1.86 -9.69 14.83
C GLY A 170 -0.52 -9.17 14.30
N TYR A 171 -0.08 -9.63 13.11
CA TYR A 171 1.22 -9.29 12.55
C TYR A 171 1.22 -9.11 11.03
N PHE A 172 0.44 -9.88 10.31
CA PHE A 172 0.33 -9.73 8.86
C PHE A 172 -0.77 -8.75 8.50
N LEU A 173 -0.49 -7.89 7.52
CA LEU A 173 -1.48 -7.02 6.90
C LEU A 173 -1.81 -7.50 5.48
N HIS A 174 -3.08 -7.47 5.14
CA HIS A 174 -3.58 -7.73 3.80
C HIS A 174 -4.24 -6.49 3.24
N GLY A 175 -4.16 -6.31 1.91
CA GLY A 175 -4.74 -5.14 1.25
C GLY A 175 -5.38 -5.47 -0.09
N VAL A 176 -6.17 -4.53 -0.55
CA VAL A 176 -6.82 -4.57 -1.87
C VAL A 176 -5.97 -3.78 -2.85
N PRO A 177 -5.36 -4.41 -3.87
CA PRO A 177 -4.60 -3.68 -4.87
C PRO A 177 -5.54 -2.84 -5.74
N VAL A 178 -5.15 -1.58 -5.94
CA VAL A 178 -5.77 -0.65 -6.88
C VAL A 178 -4.95 -0.68 -8.17
N LEU A 179 -5.59 -0.97 -9.29
CA LEU A 179 -4.95 -1.19 -10.58
C LEU A 179 -5.55 -0.26 -11.63
N LEU A 180 -4.88 -0.10 -12.76
CA LEU A 180 -5.25 0.78 -13.88
C LEU A 180 -6.73 0.72 -14.24
N ASP A 181 -7.27 -0.51 -14.41
CA ASP A 181 -8.65 -0.72 -14.85
C ASP A 181 -9.70 -0.48 -13.74
N ASN A 182 -9.29 -0.16 -12.51
CA ASN A 182 -10.25 0.15 -11.47
C ASN A 182 -10.89 1.52 -11.71
N SER A 183 -12.23 1.56 -11.76
CA SER A 183 -12.95 2.83 -11.70
C SER A 183 -12.98 3.36 -10.27
N PHE A 184 -13.07 4.69 -10.12
CA PHE A 184 -13.31 5.31 -8.81
C PHE A 184 -14.53 4.71 -8.08
N ASP A 185 -15.60 4.46 -8.81
CA ASP A 185 -16.83 3.87 -8.28
C ASP A 185 -16.66 2.44 -7.72
N GLN A 186 -15.74 1.65 -8.31
CA GLN A 186 -15.41 0.32 -7.78
C GLN A 186 -14.68 0.41 -6.46
N ILE A 187 -13.68 1.28 -6.35
CA ILE A 187 -12.92 1.49 -5.11
C ILE A 187 -13.83 2.10 -4.03
N LYS A 188 -14.61 3.11 -4.37
CA LYS A 188 -15.64 3.68 -3.50
C LYS A 188 -16.62 2.63 -2.98
N TYR A 189 -17.05 1.69 -3.83
CA TYR A 189 -17.92 0.61 -3.42
C TYR A 189 -17.27 -0.33 -2.41
N ILE A 190 -15.99 -0.68 -2.60
CA ILE A 190 -15.21 -1.50 -1.66
C ILE A 190 -15.10 -0.79 -0.29
N VAL A 191 -14.77 0.51 -0.27
CA VAL A 191 -14.69 1.32 0.97
C VAL A 191 -16.05 1.34 1.68
N ASN A 192 -17.14 1.55 0.95
CA ASN A 192 -18.49 1.52 1.54
C ASN A 192 -18.83 0.16 2.14
N LYS A 193 -18.45 -0.93 1.47
CA LYS A 193 -18.67 -2.29 2.01
C LYS A 193 -17.84 -2.57 3.26
N ALA A 194 -16.63 -2.02 3.36
CA ALA A 194 -15.86 -2.07 4.61
C ALA A 194 -16.60 -1.35 5.75
N ILE A 195 -17.15 -0.16 5.50
CA ILE A 195 -17.94 0.61 6.47
C ILE A 195 -19.20 -0.18 6.90
N GLU A 196 -19.98 -0.68 5.94
CA GLU A 196 -21.19 -1.45 6.19
C GLU A 196 -20.92 -2.70 7.04
N ASN A 197 -19.81 -3.39 6.77
CA ASN A 197 -19.43 -4.61 7.47
C ASN A 197 -18.59 -4.34 8.75
N LYS A 198 -18.27 -3.07 9.06
CA LYS A 198 -17.42 -2.66 10.19
C LYS A 198 -16.04 -3.34 10.16
N THR A 199 -15.49 -3.56 8.98
CA THR A 199 -14.13 -4.04 8.76
C THR A 199 -13.20 -2.87 8.44
N ASP A 200 -11.90 -3.06 8.62
CA ASP A 200 -10.90 -2.12 8.12
C ASP A 200 -10.70 -2.27 6.61
N CYS A 201 -10.08 -1.29 5.97
CA CYS A 201 -9.79 -1.29 4.54
C CYS A 201 -8.35 -0.81 4.32
N LEU A 202 -7.49 -1.61 3.71
CA LEU A 202 -6.17 -1.22 3.26
C LEU A 202 -6.13 -1.28 1.73
N LEU A 203 -5.87 -0.15 1.09
CA LEU A 203 -5.70 -0.03 -0.35
C LEU A 203 -4.21 0.01 -0.67
N ILE A 204 -3.77 -0.87 -1.59
CA ILE A 204 -2.39 -0.90 -2.07
C ILE A 204 -2.34 -0.11 -3.38
N LEU A 205 -1.48 0.87 -3.42
CA LEU A 205 -1.30 1.82 -4.51
C LEU A 205 0.16 1.76 -4.98
N HIS A 206 0.37 2.10 -6.23
CA HIS A 206 1.67 2.34 -6.83
C HIS A 206 1.59 3.69 -7.55
N SER A 207 2.07 3.80 -8.78
CA SER A 207 2.06 5.05 -9.55
C SER A 207 0.70 5.72 -9.66
N ILE A 208 0.63 7.01 -9.34
CA ILE A 208 -0.56 7.86 -9.54
C ILE A 208 -0.26 8.83 -10.66
N CYS A 209 -0.83 8.56 -11.82
CA CYS A 209 -0.42 9.18 -13.07
C CYS A 209 -1.35 10.29 -13.53
N LYS A 210 -0.76 11.46 -13.83
CA LYS A 210 -1.41 12.50 -14.64
C LYS A 210 -1.40 12.07 -16.10
N LYS A 211 -2.32 12.60 -16.90
CA LYS A 211 -2.36 12.32 -18.34
C LYS A 211 -1.03 12.69 -19.02
N GLY A 212 -0.52 11.80 -19.85
CA GLY A 212 0.77 11.94 -20.52
C GLY A 212 1.97 11.45 -19.70
N HIS A 213 1.73 10.88 -18.51
CA HIS A 213 2.80 10.27 -17.73
C HIS A 213 3.28 8.97 -18.39
N PRO A 214 4.61 8.65 -18.39
CA PRO A 214 5.13 7.42 -19.01
C PRO A 214 4.45 6.13 -18.56
N LEU A 215 3.99 6.09 -17.31
CA LEU A 215 3.32 4.93 -16.71
C LEU A 215 1.78 4.99 -16.76
N GLU A 216 1.16 5.94 -17.48
CA GLU A 216 -0.30 6.09 -17.48
C GLU A 216 -1.06 4.85 -17.98
N HIS A 217 -0.37 3.91 -18.65
CA HIS A 217 -0.93 2.65 -19.14
C HIS A 217 -0.34 1.42 -18.44
N ASP A 218 0.48 1.59 -17.40
CA ASP A 218 1.00 0.48 -16.61
C ASP A 218 -0.12 -0.14 -15.76
N LEU A 219 -0.10 -1.47 -15.60
CA LEU A 219 -1.12 -2.19 -14.82
C LEU A 219 -1.22 -1.70 -13.37
N TYR A 220 -0.12 -1.28 -12.78
CA TYR A 220 -0.02 -0.83 -11.39
C TYR A 220 -0.15 0.69 -11.24
N SER A 221 -0.53 1.40 -12.31
CA SER A 221 -0.85 2.83 -12.23
C SER A 221 -2.34 3.07 -11.94
N TRP A 222 -2.64 4.27 -11.45
CA TRP A 222 -4.02 4.75 -11.34
C TRP A 222 -4.07 6.23 -11.70
N GLU A 223 -5.20 6.69 -12.23
CA GLU A 223 -5.36 8.07 -12.70
C GLU A 223 -5.38 9.07 -11.54
N TRP A 224 -4.70 10.20 -11.71
CA TRP A 224 -4.61 11.27 -10.73
C TRP A 224 -5.99 11.77 -10.27
N GLU A 225 -6.90 12.01 -11.20
CA GLU A 225 -8.24 12.52 -10.92
C GLU A 225 -9.08 11.53 -10.11
N LYS A 226 -8.92 10.24 -10.35
CA LYS A 226 -9.57 9.19 -9.55
C LYS A 226 -9.00 9.15 -8.13
N PHE A 227 -7.68 9.32 -8.00
CA PHE A 227 -7.02 9.34 -6.70
C PHE A 227 -7.42 10.58 -5.90
N GLU A 228 -7.43 11.77 -6.51
CA GLU A 228 -7.92 12.99 -5.85
C GLU A 228 -9.38 12.84 -5.40
N ALA A 229 -10.24 12.30 -6.25
CA ALA A 229 -11.63 12.01 -5.88
C ALA A 229 -11.73 11.05 -4.69
N LEU A 230 -10.81 10.06 -4.59
CA LEU A 230 -10.75 9.16 -3.45
C LEU A 230 -10.33 9.90 -2.16
N CYS A 231 -9.33 10.77 -2.21
CA CYS A 231 -8.90 11.58 -1.06
C CYS A 231 -10.03 12.48 -0.55
N VAL A 232 -10.71 13.19 -1.45
CA VAL A 232 -11.89 14.01 -1.12
C VAL A 232 -12.98 13.16 -0.47
N TYR A 233 -13.22 11.97 -1.03
CA TYR A 233 -14.24 11.06 -0.52
C TYR A 233 -13.91 10.55 0.89
N ILE A 234 -12.68 10.10 1.13
CA ILE A 234 -12.20 9.66 2.45
C ILE A 234 -12.35 10.79 3.46
N HIS A 235 -11.85 12.00 3.14
CA HIS A 235 -12.00 13.18 3.99
C HIS A 235 -13.47 13.46 4.36
N SER A 236 -14.38 13.41 3.38
CA SER A 236 -15.81 13.62 3.61
C SER A 236 -16.44 12.59 4.55
N LEU A 237 -15.98 11.35 4.51
CA LEU A 237 -16.44 10.28 5.40
C LEU A 237 -15.85 10.40 6.81
N GLU A 238 -14.61 10.88 6.91
CA GLU A 238 -13.94 11.13 8.20
C GLU A 238 -14.62 12.29 8.94
N VAL A 239 -14.89 13.40 8.26
CA VAL A 239 -15.69 14.51 8.81
C VAL A 239 -17.07 14.07 9.30
N LYS A 240 -17.70 13.11 8.62
CA LYS A 240 -18.98 12.51 9.03
C LYS A 240 -18.86 11.43 10.12
N GLY A 241 -17.65 11.14 10.62
CA GLY A 241 -17.40 10.12 11.63
C GLY A 241 -17.70 8.69 11.17
N LYS A 242 -17.71 8.41 9.87
CA LYS A 242 -18.01 7.08 9.32
C LYS A 242 -16.78 6.18 9.22
N LEU A 243 -15.61 6.76 8.99
CA LEU A 243 -14.32 6.08 9.00
C LEU A 243 -13.25 6.97 9.62
N LYS A 244 -12.03 6.42 9.80
CA LYS A 244 -10.83 7.14 10.18
C LYS A 244 -9.69 6.75 9.26
N SER A 245 -9.01 7.73 8.68
CA SER A 245 -7.75 7.52 7.98
C SER A 245 -6.64 7.28 9.00
N VAL A 246 -5.86 6.20 8.81
CA VAL A 246 -4.82 5.76 9.74
C VAL A 246 -3.59 5.27 8.98
N LEU A 247 -2.46 5.14 9.67
CA LEU A 247 -1.23 4.52 9.15
C LEU A 247 -1.33 2.99 9.22
N SER A 248 -0.53 2.26 8.44
CA SER A 248 -0.52 0.79 8.50
C SER A 248 -0.16 0.30 9.92
N LYS A 249 0.79 0.94 10.59
CA LYS A 249 1.16 0.60 11.97
C LYS A 249 0.00 0.69 12.96
N ASP A 250 -0.95 1.61 12.73
CA ASP A 250 -2.10 1.79 13.62
C ASP A 250 -3.09 0.61 13.54
N LEU A 251 -3.02 -0.23 12.50
CA LEU A 251 -3.82 -1.45 12.43
C LEU A 251 -3.32 -2.52 13.39
N ILE A 252 -2.02 -2.51 13.72
CA ILE A 252 -1.34 -3.49 14.58
C ILE A 252 -1.27 -2.98 16.03
N LEU A 253 -0.95 -1.71 16.21
CA LEU A 253 -0.90 -1.07 17.54
C LEU A 253 -2.33 -0.81 18.03
N LYS A 254 -2.66 -1.37 19.19
CA LYS A 254 -3.98 -1.20 19.82
C LYS A 254 -3.96 -0.03 20.79
#